data_7d8480da6ddda2790d475c87db58e702
#
_entry.id   7d8480da6ddda2790d475c87db58e702
#
_cell.length_a   1.000
_cell.length_b   1.000
_cell.length_c   1.000
_cell.angle_alpha   90.00
_cell.angle_beta   90.00
_cell.angle_gamma   90.00
#
_symmetry.space_group_name_H-M   'P 1'
#
loop_
_entity.id
_entity.type
_entity.pdbx_description
1 polymer ?
#
loop_
_entity_poly.entity_id
_entity_poly.type
_entity_poly.pdbx_seq_one_letter_code
_entity_poly.pdbx_strand_id
1 'polypeptide(L)'
;MKKLILILIVVSSLGQLKAQDVHFTMYDATPILSNPATAGVFNGDFRGVLNYRNQWASIGNPYTTYSVNFDGGMFKNKWDWGYLGVGLSAYKDVAGATKFGTTKINLALSSVVYLDSKNSAAVGLMGAWGQNSMDPSSAQ
;
A
#
# COMPACT_ATOMS: atom_id res chain seq x y z
N MET A 1 1.13 -35.47 1.24
CA MET A 1 0.81 -34.69 0.03
C MET A 1 -0.67 -34.29 -0.03
N LYS A 2 -1.66 -35.20 0.06
CA LYS A 2 -3.11 -34.88 0.01
C LYS A 2 -3.57 -33.89 1.08
N LYS A 3 -3.07 -33.97 2.33
CA LYS A 3 -3.40 -33.05 3.42
C LYS A 3 -2.85 -31.63 3.18
N LEU A 4 -1.71 -31.50 2.54
CA LEU A 4 -1.11 -30.20 2.21
C LEU A 4 -1.91 -29.48 1.11
N ILE A 5 -2.38 -30.22 0.10
CA ILE A 5 -3.24 -29.70 -0.96
C ILE A 5 -4.59 -29.24 -0.39
N LEU A 6 -5.16 -30.00 0.55
CA LEU A 6 -6.41 -29.64 1.20
C LEU A 6 -6.29 -28.34 2.02
N ILE A 7 -5.19 -28.18 2.75
CA ILE A 7 -4.89 -26.94 3.50
C ILE A 7 -4.73 -25.76 2.54
N LEU A 8 -4.05 -25.94 1.41
CA LEU A 8 -3.86 -24.89 0.41
C LEU A 8 -5.20 -24.45 -0.22
N ILE A 9 -6.10 -25.39 -0.50
CA ILE A 9 -7.45 -25.10 -1.04
C ILE A 9 -8.30 -24.37 0.01
N VAL A 10 -8.25 -24.76 1.28
CA VAL A 10 -8.99 -24.10 2.35
C VAL A 10 -8.47 -22.68 2.58
N VAL A 11 -7.16 -22.45 2.56
CA VAL A 11 -6.56 -21.11 2.69
C VAL A 11 -6.91 -20.22 1.51
N SER A 12 -6.98 -20.74 0.29
CA SER A 12 -7.37 -19.98 -0.90
C SER A 12 -8.87 -19.63 -0.93
N SER A 13 -9.73 -20.43 -0.27
CA SER A 13 -11.17 -20.15 -0.21
C SER A 13 -11.60 -19.12 0.85
N LEU A 14 -10.73 -18.76 1.79
CA LEU A 14 -11.00 -17.76 2.82
C LEU A 14 -10.80 -16.31 2.33
N GLY A 15 -10.26 -16.11 1.15
CA GLY A 15 -10.04 -14.80 0.55
C GLY A 15 -11.25 -14.29 -0.22
N GLN A 16 -12.22 -13.66 0.44
CA GLN A 16 -13.15 -12.75 -0.26
C GLN A 16 -12.39 -11.47 -0.62
N LEU A 17 -11.68 -11.50 -1.75
CA LEU A 17 -10.96 -10.36 -2.29
C LEU A 17 -11.97 -9.33 -2.84
N LYS A 18 -12.44 -8.43 -2.00
CA LYS A 18 -13.06 -7.18 -2.45
C LYS A 18 -11.94 -6.20 -2.75
N ALA A 19 -11.38 -6.31 -3.93
CA ALA A 19 -10.27 -5.48 -4.38
C ALA A 19 -10.78 -4.34 -5.27
N GLN A 20 -11.22 -3.24 -4.65
CA GLN A 20 -11.23 -1.93 -5.29
C GLN A 20 -10.45 -1.00 -4.38
N ASP A 21 -9.21 -0.71 -4.74
CA ASP A 21 -8.34 0.22 -4.03
C ASP A 21 -8.00 1.40 -4.92
N VAL A 22 -7.58 2.52 -4.30
CA VAL A 22 -7.18 3.73 -5.02
C VAL A 22 -5.90 3.46 -5.79
N HIS A 23 -5.95 3.64 -7.11
CA HIS A 23 -4.76 3.56 -7.95
C HIS A 23 -4.24 4.96 -8.25
N PHE A 24 -2.99 5.21 -7.87
CA PHE A 24 -2.27 6.40 -8.30
C PHE A 24 -1.69 6.18 -9.70
N THR A 25 -1.73 7.23 -10.54
CA THR A 25 -1.16 7.18 -11.90
C THR A 25 0.36 6.96 -11.89
N MET A 26 1.02 7.41 -10.81
CA MET A 26 2.45 7.18 -10.56
C MET A 26 2.60 6.15 -9.45
N TYR A 27 2.55 4.87 -9.79
CA TYR A 27 2.73 3.77 -8.83
C TYR A 27 4.13 3.76 -8.20
N ASP A 28 5.15 4.28 -8.89
CA ASP A 28 6.50 4.45 -8.37
C ASP A 28 6.57 5.41 -7.17
N ALA A 29 5.62 6.35 -7.10
CA ALA A 29 5.51 7.27 -5.97
C ALA A 29 4.70 6.69 -4.80
N THR A 30 4.07 5.51 -4.96
CA THR A 30 3.32 4.81 -3.91
C THR A 30 3.67 3.32 -3.88
N PRO A 31 4.95 2.96 -3.79
CA PRO A 31 5.39 1.58 -3.96
C PRO A 31 4.79 0.63 -2.94
N ILE A 32 4.64 1.06 -1.67
CA ILE A 32 4.06 0.25 -0.59
C ILE A 32 2.60 -0.12 -0.88
N LEU A 33 1.81 0.81 -1.44
CA LEU A 33 0.40 0.57 -1.80
C LEU A 33 0.27 -0.41 -2.95
N SER A 34 1.23 -0.38 -3.89
CA SER A 34 1.25 -1.28 -5.03
C SER A 34 1.73 -2.67 -4.66
N ASN A 35 2.75 -2.76 -3.80
CA ASN A 35 3.33 -4.02 -3.35
C ASN A 35 4.02 -3.85 -1.99
N PRO A 36 3.53 -4.49 -0.91
CA PRO A 36 4.12 -4.37 0.41
C PRO A 36 5.56 -4.89 0.50
N ALA A 37 5.96 -5.78 -0.41
CA ALA A 37 7.33 -6.28 -0.48
C ALA A 37 8.35 -5.20 -0.86
N THR A 38 7.91 -4.05 -1.39
CA THR A 38 8.78 -2.91 -1.74
C THR A 38 9.10 -2.00 -0.56
N ALA A 39 8.50 -2.22 0.61
CA ALA A 39 8.81 -1.45 1.80
C ALA A 39 10.30 -1.61 2.16
N GLY A 40 11.00 -0.49 2.28
CA GLY A 40 12.45 -0.45 2.55
C GLY A 40 13.34 -0.82 1.36
N VAL A 41 12.78 -1.16 0.19
CA VAL A 41 13.56 -1.54 -1.01
C VAL A 41 13.89 -0.29 -1.83
N PHE A 42 14.94 0.40 -1.41
CA PHE A 42 15.48 1.57 -2.11
C PHE A 42 16.89 1.87 -1.59
N ASN A 43 17.62 2.72 -2.30
CA ASN A 43 18.93 3.21 -1.87
C ASN A 43 18.73 4.30 -0.81
N GLY A 44 19.11 4.00 0.44
CA GLY A 44 18.98 4.87 1.61
C GLY A 44 18.37 4.14 2.79
N ASP A 45 18.26 4.82 3.93
CA ASP A 45 17.75 4.26 5.17
C ASP A 45 16.25 4.49 5.31
N PHE A 46 15.79 5.69 4.93
CA PHE A 46 14.39 6.09 5.01
C PHE A 46 13.94 6.78 3.73
N ARG A 47 12.67 6.58 3.37
CA ARG A 47 12.01 7.25 2.26
C ARG A 47 10.68 7.82 2.72
N GLY A 48 10.43 9.09 2.41
CA GLY A 48 9.15 9.76 2.59
C GLY A 48 8.60 10.22 1.25
N VAL A 49 7.33 9.97 0.98
CA VAL A 49 6.66 10.37 -0.26
C VAL A 49 5.31 11.00 0.07
N LEU A 50 5.08 12.19 -0.47
CA LEU A 50 3.81 12.90 -0.40
C LEU A 50 3.21 12.96 -1.80
N ASN A 51 1.94 12.59 -1.94
CA ASN A 51 1.23 12.67 -3.20
C ASN A 51 -0.06 13.45 -3.04
N TYR A 52 -0.30 14.29 -4.03
CA TYR A 52 -1.55 15.01 -4.23
C TYR A 52 -2.06 14.73 -5.63
N ARG A 53 -3.31 14.34 -5.73
CA ARG A 53 -3.98 14.09 -7.00
C ARG A 53 -5.31 14.83 -7.02
N ASN A 54 -5.53 15.57 -8.10
CA ASN A 54 -6.81 16.21 -8.37
C ASN A 54 -7.25 15.81 -9.78
N GLN A 55 -8.40 15.15 -9.88
CA GLN A 55 -8.98 14.73 -11.15
C GLN A 55 -10.30 15.45 -11.39
N TRP A 56 -10.55 15.79 -12.66
CA TRP A 56 -11.78 16.41 -13.15
C TRP A 56 -12.11 17.74 -12.48
N ALA A 57 -11.10 18.51 -12.10
CA ALA A 57 -11.25 19.84 -11.51
C ALA A 57 -12.06 20.81 -12.40
N SER A 58 -12.03 20.60 -13.72
CA SER A 58 -12.74 21.42 -14.73
C SER A 58 -14.20 21.02 -14.97
N ILE A 59 -14.68 19.89 -14.42
CA ILE A 59 -16.02 19.34 -14.71
C ILE A 59 -16.99 19.52 -13.51
N GLY A 60 -16.60 20.30 -12.50
CA GLY A 60 -17.48 20.74 -11.41
C GLY A 60 -17.43 19.90 -10.13
N ASN A 61 -17.05 18.63 -10.17
CA ASN A 61 -16.98 17.75 -8.99
C ASN A 61 -15.65 16.98 -8.95
N PRO A 62 -14.57 17.60 -8.45
CA PRO A 62 -13.25 17.02 -8.49
C PRO A 62 -13.10 15.83 -7.53
N TYR A 63 -12.34 14.83 -7.97
CA TYR A 63 -11.80 13.78 -7.10
C TYR A 63 -10.45 14.24 -6.56
N THR A 64 -10.33 14.33 -5.26
CA THR A 64 -9.09 14.78 -4.61
C THR A 64 -8.56 13.70 -3.70
N THR A 65 -7.32 13.29 -3.95
CA THR A 65 -6.63 12.27 -3.16
C THR A 65 -5.34 12.86 -2.59
N TYR A 66 -5.15 12.68 -1.29
CA TYR A 66 -3.91 12.97 -0.56
C TYR A 66 -3.33 11.67 -0.07
N SER A 67 -2.02 11.47 -0.23
CA SER A 67 -1.34 10.35 0.41
C SER A 67 0.00 10.73 0.99
N VAL A 68 0.33 10.07 2.11
CA VAL A 68 1.60 10.15 2.80
C VAL A 68 2.12 8.72 2.92
N ASN A 69 3.35 8.50 2.49
CA ASN A 69 4.02 7.22 2.61
C ASN A 69 5.38 7.44 3.28
N PHE A 70 5.71 6.57 4.21
CA PHE A 70 7.00 6.56 4.88
C PHE A 70 7.46 5.11 5.03
N ASP A 71 8.68 4.82 4.60
CA ASP A 71 9.25 3.49 4.73
C ASP A 71 10.76 3.52 4.97
N GLY A 72 11.26 2.44 5.54
CA GLY A 72 12.67 2.29 5.83
C GLY A 72 13.11 0.84 5.91
N GLY A 73 14.40 0.62 5.68
CA GLY A 73 15.03 -0.69 5.82
C GLY A 73 15.74 -0.81 7.16
N MET A 74 15.32 -1.78 7.96
CA MET A 74 15.93 -2.09 9.26
C MET A 74 16.97 -3.19 9.10
N PHE A 75 18.10 -3.05 9.78
CA PHE A 75 19.19 -4.03 9.82
C PHE A 75 19.93 -4.25 8.49
N LYS A 76 19.85 -3.30 7.54
CA LYS A 76 20.55 -3.39 6.23
C LYS A 76 22.06 -3.68 6.35
N ASN A 77 22.69 -3.20 7.42
CA ASN A 77 24.14 -3.35 7.62
C ASN A 77 24.49 -4.36 8.72
N LYS A 78 23.53 -5.12 9.23
CA LYS A 78 23.75 -6.10 10.31
C LYS A 78 23.70 -7.54 9.83
N TRP A 79 22.97 -7.82 8.74
CA TRP A 79 22.79 -9.16 8.21
C TRP A 79 23.32 -9.23 6.78
N ASP A 80 24.26 -10.13 6.55
CA ASP A 80 24.86 -10.32 5.22
C ASP A 80 23.91 -10.97 4.22
N TRP A 81 22.85 -11.63 4.71
CA TRP A 81 21.91 -12.37 3.89
C TRP A 81 20.65 -11.57 3.51
N GLY A 82 20.41 -10.40 4.14
CA GLY A 82 19.23 -9.61 3.85
C GLY A 82 18.90 -8.57 4.92
N TYR A 83 17.67 -8.03 4.87
CA TYR A 83 17.17 -7.05 5.84
C TYR A 83 15.64 -7.05 5.92
N LEU A 84 15.10 -6.36 6.92
CA LEU A 84 13.66 -6.15 7.08
C LEU A 84 13.28 -4.74 6.63
N GLY A 85 12.17 -4.62 5.92
CA GLY A 85 11.57 -3.35 5.59
C GLY A 85 10.28 -3.12 6.37
N VAL A 86 10.06 -1.89 6.78
CA VAL A 86 8.84 -1.43 7.43
C VAL A 86 8.32 -0.22 6.68
N GLY A 87 7.02 -0.19 6.43
CA GLY A 87 6.37 0.91 5.74
C GLY A 87 5.04 1.28 6.36
N LEU A 88 4.77 2.57 6.43
CA LEU A 88 3.51 3.16 6.84
C LEU A 88 2.99 4.01 5.70
N SER A 89 1.73 3.82 5.31
CA SER A 89 1.08 4.70 4.37
C SER A 89 -0.30 5.11 4.86
N ALA A 90 -0.66 6.35 4.59
CA ALA A 90 -2.00 6.85 4.84
C ALA A 90 -2.48 7.59 3.60
N TYR A 91 -3.74 7.40 3.24
CA TYR A 91 -4.34 8.21 2.20
C TYR A 91 -5.79 8.58 2.54
N LYS A 92 -6.20 9.73 2.00
CA LYS A 92 -7.57 10.21 2.04
C LYS A 92 -8.00 10.54 0.62
N ASP A 93 -9.09 9.90 0.20
CA ASP A 93 -9.76 10.15 -1.07
C ASP A 93 -11.11 10.79 -0.84
N VAL A 94 -11.41 11.85 -1.56
CA VAL A 94 -12.68 12.57 -1.49
C VAL A 94 -13.25 12.65 -2.90
N ALA A 95 -14.41 12.05 -3.09
CA ALA A 95 -15.06 11.91 -4.38
C ALA A 95 -16.32 12.77 -4.50
N GLY A 96 -16.34 13.64 -5.52
CA GLY A 96 -17.53 14.20 -6.12
C GLY A 96 -18.46 15.03 -5.24
N ALA A 97 -19.70 15.22 -5.74
CA ALA A 97 -20.73 16.06 -5.15
C ALA A 97 -21.19 15.59 -3.76
N THR A 98 -21.18 14.31 -3.49
CA THR A 98 -21.61 13.72 -2.21
C THR A 98 -20.51 13.72 -1.15
N LYS A 99 -19.32 14.30 -1.44
CA LYS A 99 -18.16 14.27 -0.54
C LYS A 99 -17.92 12.91 0.10
N PHE A 100 -18.13 11.84 -0.69
CA PHE A 100 -17.80 10.50 -0.25
C PHE A 100 -16.31 10.44 0.02
N GLY A 101 -15.95 10.24 1.28
CA GLY A 101 -14.56 10.20 1.72
C GLY A 101 -14.16 8.80 2.13
N THR A 102 -13.01 8.34 1.63
CA THR A 102 -12.34 7.14 2.10
C THR A 102 -11.02 7.52 2.74
N THR A 103 -10.82 7.11 3.98
CA THR A 103 -9.51 7.25 4.66
C THR A 103 -8.99 5.86 4.95
N LYS A 104 -7.75 5.57 4.56
CA LYS A 104 -7.07 4.30 4.87
C LYS A 104 -5.69 4.55 5.44
N ILE A 105 -5.29 3.68 6.36
CA ILE A 105 -3.95 3.61 6.94
C ILE A 105 -3.47 2.17 6.73
N ASN A 106 -2.27 2.01 6.19
CA ASN A 106 -1.68 0.72 5.89
C ASN A 106 -0.32 0.61 6.59
N LEU A 107 -0.07 -0.55 7.18
CA LEU A 107 1.21 -0.93 7.73
C LEU A 107 1.76 -2.10 6.91
N ALA A 108 2.93 -1.94 6.35
CA ALA A 108 3.62 -2.94 5.56
C ALA A 108 4.88 -3.43 6.27
N LEU A 109 5.11 -4.72 6.20
CA LEU A 109 6.33 -5.38 6.65
C LEU A 109 6.87 -6.20 5.48
N SER A 110 8.15 -6.08 5.20
CA SER A 110 8.83 -6.84 4.15
C SER A 110 10.07 -7.55 4.71
N SER A 111 10.41 -8.66 4.08
CA SER A 111 11.68 -9.34 4.27
C SER A 111 12.40 -9.42 2.93
N VAL A 112 13.56 -8.85 2.86
CA VAL A 112 14.40 -8.79 1.67
C VAL A 112 15.59 -9.71 1.88
N VAL A 113 15.82 -10.63 0.94
CA VAL A 113 16.91 -11.59 0.97
C VAL A 113 17.80 -11.36 -0.25
N TYR A 114 19.09 -11.25 -0.04
CA TYR A 114 20.07 -11.17 -1.11
C TYR A 114 20.30 -12.57 -1.70
N LEU A 115 20.05 -12.73 -2.99
CA LEU A 115 20.30 -13.97 -3.73
C LEU A 115 21.72 -13.97 -4.31
N ASP A 116 22.18 -12.79 -4.74
CA ASP A 116 23.48 -12.56 -5.33
C ASP A 116 23.85 -11.07 -5.14
N SER A 117 25.07 -10.69 -5.50
CA SER A 117 25.55 -9.30 -5.45
C SER A 117 24.70 -8.28 -6.23
N LYS A 118 23.85 -8.75 -7.16
CA LYS A 118 22.99 -7.91 -8.02
C LYS A 118 21.49 -8.20 -7.87
N ASN A 119 21.14 -9.36 -7.30
CA ASN A 119 19.76 -9.81 -7.24
C ASN A 119 19.28 -9.99 -5.80
N SER A 120 18.08 -9.54 -5.52
CA SER A 120 17.40 -9.77 -4.25
C SER A 120 15.97 -10.20 -4.49
N ALA A 121 15.43 -10.99 -3.57
CA ALA A 121 14.02 -11.34 -3.52
C ALA A 121 13.40 -10.73 -2.27
N ALA A 122 12.15 -10.30 -2.38
CA ALA A 122 11.41 -9.73 -1.26
C ALA A 122 10.02 -10.34 -1.14
N VAL A 123 9.60 -10.56 0.10
CA VAL A 123 8.23 -10.95 0.46
C VAL A 123 7.70 -9.94 1.44
N GLY A 124 6.44 -9.54 1.28
CA GLY A 124 5.82 -8.55 2.15
C GLY A 124 4.40 -8.89 2.54
N LEU A 125 3.99 -8.41 3.70
CA LEU A 125 2.64 -8.45 4.23
C LEU A 125 2.17 -7.04 4.53
N MET A 126 0.89 -6.77 4.31
CA MET A 126 0.29 -5.48 4.61
C MET A 126 -1.02 -5.67 5.36
N GLY A 127 -1.14 -4.97 6.49
CA GLY A 127 -2.40 -4.77 7.20
C GLY A 127 -2.97 -3.39 6.85
N ALA A 128 -4.27 -3.32 6.59
CA ALA A 128 -4.96 -2.08 6.26
C ALA A 128 -6.14 -1.85 7.21
N TRP A 129 -6.27 -0.61 7.69
CA TRP A 129 -7.46 -0.13 8.36
C TRP A 129 -8.05 1.03 7.57
N GLY A 130 -9.36 1.00 7.32
CA GLY A 130 -10.02 2.02 6.53
C GLY A 130 -11.39 2.40 7.05
N GLN A 131 -11.76 3.66 6.84
CA GLN A 131 -13.05 4.23 7.18
C GLN A 131 -13.62 4.96 5.97
N ASN A 132 -14.89 4.72 5.69
CA ASN A 132 -15.65 5.45 4.69
C ASN A 132 -16.57 6.46 5.41
N SER A 133 -16.63 7.67 4.89
CA SER A 133 -17.53 8.73 5.36
C SER A 133 -18.37 9.25 4.21
N MET A 134 -19.64 9.51 4.47
CA MET A 134 -20.57 10.18 3.56
C MET A 134 -21.13 11.42 4.27
N ASP A 135 -21.20 12.53 3.56
CA ASP A 135 -21.91 13.71 4.03
C ASP A 135 -23.26 13.81 3.29
N PRO A 136 -24.38 13.40 3.91
CA PRO A 136 -25.69 13.39 3.28
C PRO A 136 -26.26 14.81 3.05
N SER A 137 -25.68 15.85 3.65
CA SER A 137 -26.16 17.23 3.53
C SER A 137 -25.86 17.88 2.17
N SER A 138 -25.03 17.27 1.34
CA SER A 138 -24.66 17.76 0.01
C SER A 138 -25.48 17.16 -1.14
N ALA A 139 -26.50 16.36 -0.84
CA ALA A 139 -27.34 15.67 -1.83
C ALA A 139 -28.68 16.39 -2.12
N GLN A 140 -28.79 17.69 -1.77
CA GLN A 140 -29.95 18.53 -2.12
C GLN A 140 -29.65 19.46 -3.28
#